data_3f7dd952230883fc1028d7c647f47b30
#
_entry.id   3f7dd952230883fc1028d7c647f47b30
#
_cell.length_a   1.000
_cell.length_b   1.000
_cell.length_c   1.000
_cell.angle_alpha   90.00
_cell.angle_beta   90.00
_cell.angle_gamma   90.00
#
_symmetry.space_group_name_H-M   'P 1'
#
loop_
_entity.id
_entity.type
_entity.pdbx_description
1 polymer ?
#
loop_
_entity_poly.entity_id
_entity_poly.type
_entity_poly.pdbx_seq_one_letter_code
_entity_poly.pdbx_strand_id
1 'polypeptide(L)'
;MNIHEYQAKAVLREFGVPVPRGVPAFTVDDAVKAAHDLGGPVWVVKAQIHAGGRGKAGGVTVVRSIEDVGREAKRLLGSTLVTHQTVPHGKVVNRLYVEEGSAIEREFYLSALVDRATSRVAFVVSTEGGMDIEEVARTTPEKILTFSVDPATGVMPHHGRRAAKVLGLSGDLAKQAGAVLAKLYEASLAKDMSLLEINPLVVTKAGQLICLDAKVGFDDNALYRHADISALRDLSEEDEKEIEASKYDLNYVALEGTIGCMVNGAGLAMATMDIIKLYGASPANFLDVGGGATKEKVAAAFKIITADPNVKGILVNIFGGIMRCDIIAEGIVAAVKEVGLKVPLVVRLEGTNVDLGKSIIAKSGLNVVSADDLDDAAQKIVKAIGVA
;
A
#
# COMPACT_ATOMS: atom_id res chain seq x y z
N MET A 1 1.37 -1.40 -6.22
CA MET A 1 0.50 -0.28 -6.68
C MET A 1 -0.95 -0.59 -6.33
N ASN A 2 -1.67 0.35 -5.72
CA ASN A 2 -3.10 0.24 -5.44
C ASN A 2 -3.91 1.00 -6.49
N ILE A 3 -5.19 0.66 -6.64
CA ILE A 3 -6.14 1.35 -7.51
C ILE A 3 -7.45 1.65 -6.77
N HIS A 4 -8.25 2.57 -7.30
CA HIS A 4 -9.56 2.88 -6.72
C HIS A 4 -10.58 1.75 -6.91
N GLU A 5 -11.60 1.70 -6.06
CA GLU A 5 -12.66 0.69 -6.10
C GLU A 5 -13.33 0.60 -7.47
N TYR A 6 -13.66 1.73 -8.11
CA TYR A 6 -14.31 1.72 -9.43
C TYR A 6 -13.42 1.10 -10.52
N GLN A 7 -12.09 1.32 -10.44
CA GLN A 7 -11.11 0.72 -11.32
C GLN A 7 -10.98 -0.79 -11.04
N ALA A 8 -10.89 -1.17 -9.75
CA ALA A 8 -10.86 -2.57 -9.33
C ALA A 8 -12.08 -3.34 -9.86
N LYS A 9 -13.28 -2.78 -9.73
CA LYS A 9 -14.51 -3.38 -10.27
C LYS A 9 -14.52 -3.45 -11.79
N ALA A 10 -13.93 -2.47 -12.48
CA ALA A 10 -13.79 -2.51 -13.94
C ALA A 10 -12.90 -3.69 -14.36
N VAL A 11 -11.72 -3.83 -13.73
CA VAL A 11 -10.81 -4.97 -13.98
C VAL A 11 -11.51 -6.30 -13.67
N LEU A 12 -12.17 -6.43 -12.51
CA LEU A 12 -12.86 -7.66 -12.12
C LEU A 12 -13.99 -8.04 -13.08
N ARG A 13 -14.68 -7.04 -13.66
CA ARG A 13 -15.74 -7.25 -14.65
C ARG A 13 -15.21 -7.87 -15.95
N GLU A 14 -13.99 -7.55 -16.36
CA GLU A 14 -13.34 -8.16 -17.53
C GLU A 14 -13.18 -9.68 -17.37
N PHE A 15 -12.99 -10.15 -16.14
CA PHE A 15 -12.94 -11.58 -15.80
C PHE A 15 -14.35 -12.17 -15.51
N GLY A 16 -15.40 -11.39 -15.69
CA GLY A 16 -16.78 -11.82 -15.46
C GLY A 16 -17.14 -12.00 -13.98
N VAL A 17 -16.38 -11.38 -13.05
CA VAL A 17 -16.75 -11.33 -11.62
C VAL A 17 -18.02 -10.49 -11.47
N PRO A 18 -19.06 -10.98 -10.75
CA PRO A 18 -20.27 -10.21 -10.54
C PRO A 18 -20.02 -9.02 -9.60
N VAL A 19 -20.13 -7.83 -10.16
CA VAL A 19 -20.03 -6.54 -9.46
C VAL A 19 -21.23 -5.66 -9.82
N PRO A 20 -21.71 -4.78 -8.93
CA PRO A 20 -22.79 -3.83 -9.26
C PRO A 20 -22.39 -2.91 -10.41
N ARG A 21 -23.40 -2.36 -11.10
CA ARG A 21 -23.15 -1.29 -12.08
C ARG A 21 -22.84 0.01 -11.35
N GLY A 22 -21.88 0.76 -11.85
CA GLY A 22 -21.53 2.06 -11.29
C GLY A 22 -20.71 2.87 -12.28
N VAL A 23 -20.63 4.17 -12.03
CA VAL A 23 -19.95 5.16 -12.87
C VAL A 23 -19.10 6.07 -11.99
N PRO A 24 -17.81 6.31 -12.32
CA PRO A 24 -17.00 7.30 -11.62
C PRO A 24 -17.48 8.72 -11.92
N ALA A 25 -17.36 9.61 -10.97
CA ALA A 25 -17.73 11.01 -11.07
C ALA A 25 -16.63 11.91 -10.48
N PHE A 26 -16.23 12.94 -11.21
CA PHE A 26 -15.19 13.88 -10.83
C PHE A 26 -15.76 15.26 -10.48
N THR A 27 -17.03 15.48 -10.84
CA THR A 27 -17.80 16.67 -10.53
C THR A 27 -19.17 16.29 -9.98
N VAL A 28 -19.88 17.26 -9.41
CA VAL A 28 -21.26 17.06 -8.95
C VAL A 28 -22.17 16.73 -10.13
N ASP A 29 -21.96 17.37 -11.28
CA ASP A 29 -22.77 17.14 -12.48
C ASP A 29 -22.54 15.73 -13.06
N ASP A 30 -21.29 15.23 -13.01
CA ASP A 30 -20.99 13.83 -13.38
C ASP A 30 -21.74 12.87 -12.49
N ALA A 31 -21.80 13.12 -11.18
CA ALA A 31 -22.50 12.23 -10.23
C ALA A 31 -24.01 12.21 -10.49
N VAL A 32 -24.61 13.36 -10.76
CA VAL A 32 -26.03 13.46 -11.13
C VAL A 32 -26.31 12.74 -12.45
N LYS A 33 -25.45 12.95 -13.45
CA LYS A 33 -25.55 12.24 -14.74
C LYS A 33 -25.43 10.73 -14.56
N ALA A 34 -24.43 10.29 -13.78
CA ALA A 34 -24.24 8.85 -13.49
C ALA A 34 -25.48 8.22 -12.86
N ALA A 35 -26.14 8.92 -11.94
CA ALA A 35 -27.39 8.44 -11.34
C ALA A 35 -28.54 8.31 -12.34
N HIS A 36 -28.67 9.27 -13.27
CA HIS A 36 -29.63 9.19 -14.36
C HIS A 36 -29.36 7.98 -15.29
N ASP A 37 -28.11 7.78 -15.68
CA ASP A 37 -27.70 6.71 -16.60
C ASP A 37 -27.85 5.31 -15.98
N LEU A 38 -27.60 5.18 -14.67
CA LEU A 38 -27.78 3.92 -13.94
C LEU A 38 -29.26 3.57 -13.77
N GLY A 39 -30.13 4.58 -13.69
CA GLY A 39 -31.50 4.39 -13.30
C GLY A 39 -31.61 4.04 -11.80
N GLY A 40 -32.82 3.92 -11.29
CA GLY A 40 -32.85 3.64 -9.87
C GLY A 40 -34.22 3.38 -9.35
N PRO A 41 -34.39 3.00 -8.07
CA PRO A 41 -34.76 4.03 -7.09
C PRO A 41 -33.73 4.22 -5.97
N VAL A 42 -32.59 3.53 -6.01
CA VAL A 42 -31.58 3.62 -4.94
C VAL A 42 -30.18 3.69 -5.55
N TRP A 43 -29.39 4.62 -5.07
CA TRP A 43 -27.98 4.75 -5.46
C TRP A 43 -27.10 4.77 -4.21
N VAL A 44 -25.82 4.44 -4.39
CA VAL A 44 -24.80 4.58 -3.36
C VAL A 44 -23.73 5.53 -3.89
N VAL A 45 -23.50 6.62 -3.17
CA VAL A 45 -22.42 7.58 -3.45
C VAL A 45 -21.23 7.23 -2.57
N LYS A 46 -20.09 6.88 -3.19
CA LYS A 46 -18.90 6.38 -2.52
C LYS A 46 -17.70 7.27 -2.79
N ALA A 47 -17.09 7.83 -1.77
CA ALA A 47 -15.79 8.49 -1.88
C ALA A 47 -14.73 7.49 -2.35
N GLN A 48 -13.85 7.92 -3.25
CA GLN A 48 -12.77 7.10 -3.79
C GLN A 48 -11.44 7.60 -3.25
N ILE A 49 -10.90 6.88 -2.26
CA ILE A 49 -9.56 7.05 -1.69
C ILE A 49 -8.95 5.66 -1.50
N HIS A 50 -7.61 5.55 -1.48
CA HIS A 50 -6.90 4.28 -1.26
C HIS A 50 -6.87 3.88 0.22
N ALA A 51 -8.02 3.90 0.88
CA ALA A 51 -8.16 3.50 2.29
C ALA A 51 -9.45 2.73 2.54
N GLY A 52 -9.38 1.78 3.47
CA GLY A 52 -10.53 1.08 4.00
C GLY A 52 -11.30 1.90 5.04
N GLY A 53 -12.47 1.38 5.48
CA GLY A 53 -13.26 2.03 6.52
C GLY A 53 -14.03 3.27 6.08
N ARG A 54 -14.12 3.56 4.79
CA ARG A 54 -14.83 4.72 4.21
C ARG A 54 -16.27 4.83 4.69
N GLY A 55 -16.98 3.71 4.80
CA GLY A 55 -18.36 3.69 5.29
C GLY A 55 -18.49 4.24 6.72
N LYS A 56 -17.64 3.79 7.63
CA LYS A 56 -17.61 4.26 9.03
C LYS A 56 -17.21 5.72 9.15
N ALA A 57 -16.40 6.21 8.20
CA ALA A 57 -15.96 7.61 8.13
C ALA A 57 -16.96 8.54 7.41
N GLY A 58 -18.15 8.04 7.01
CA GLY A 58 -19.16 8.85 6.30
C GLY A 58 -18.86 9.08 4.83
N GLY A 59 -17.92 8.32 4.23
CA GLY A 59 -17.56 8.39 2.82
C GLY A 59 -18.43 7.53 1.89
N VAL A 60 -19.44 6.82 2.43
CA VAL A 60 -20.38 5.99 1.67
C VAL A 60 -21.79 6.29 2.15
N THR A 61 -22.66 6.71 1.24
CA THR A 61 -24.04 7.11 1.55
C THR A 61 -25.02 6.50 0.58
N VAL A 62 -26.07 5.85 1.12
CA VAL A 62 -27.19 5.33 0.34
C VAL A 62 -28.22 6.46 0.19
N VAL A 63 -28.60 6.76 -1.05
CA VAL A 63 -29.55 7.81 -1.40
C VAL A 63 -30.70 7.29 -2.27
N ARG A 64 -31.83 8.00 -2.25
CA ARG A 64 -33.07 7.55 -2.89
C ARG A 64 -33.66 8.55 -3.89
N SER A 65 -32.96 9.65 -4.13
CA SER A 65 -33.29 10.64 -5.16
C SER A 65 -32.03 11.15 -5.85
N ILE A 66 -32.17 11.61 -7.08
CA ILE A 66 -31.07 12.22 -7.83
C ILE A 66 -30.60 13.52 -7.19
N GLU A 67 -31.52 14.26 -6.60
CA GLU A 67 -31.19 15.47 -5.82
C GLU A 67 -30.27 15.13 -4.64
N ASP A 68 -30.56 14.05 -3.92
CA ASP A 68 -29.69 13.58 -2.84
C ASP A 68 -28.31 13.13 -3.35
N VAL A 69 -28.23 12.51 -4.55
CA VAL A 69 -26.93 12.22 -5.17
C VAL A 69 -26.11 13.50 -5.35
N GLY A 70 -26.73 14.55 -5.91
CA GLY A 70 -26.03 15.84 -6.09
C GLY A 70 -25.60 16.49 -4.77
N ARG A 71 -26.45 16.43 -3.74
CA ARG A 71 -26.14 16.95 -2.40
C ARG A 71 -24.96 16.20 -1.77
N GLU A 72 -24.97 14.87 -1.83
CA GLU A 72 -23.88 14.04 -1.29
C GLU A 72 -22.59 14.19 -2.07
N ALA A 73 -22.66 14.29 -3.39
CA ALA A 73 -21.50 14.57 -4.23
C ALA A 73 -20.85 15.90 -3.85
N LYS A 74 -21.65 16.95 -3.64
CA LYS A 74 -21.16 18.26 -3.19
C LYS A 74 -20.55 18.22 -1.78
N ARG A 75 -21.07 17.37 -0.88
CA ARG A 75 -20.55 17.21 0.48
C ARG A 75 -19.20 16.50 0.48
N LEU A 76 -19.03 15.49 -0.39
CA LEU A 76 -17.86 14.62 -0.39
C LEU A 76 -16.70 15.16 -1.23
N LEU A 77 -16.96 15.68 -2.43
CA LEU A 77 -15.89 16.19 -3.29
C LEU A 77 -15.15 17.36 -2.64
N GLY A 78 -13.82 17.27 -2.60
CA GLY A 78 -12.93 18.23 -1.97
C GLY A 78 -12.88 18.16 -0.44
N SER A 79 -13.70 17.32 0.21
CA SER A 79 -13.61 17.10 1.65
C SER A 79 -12.45 16.18 2.01
N THR A 80 -11.92 16.31 3.22
CA THR A 80 -10.93 15.39 3.77
C THR A 80 -11.63 14.28 4.53
N LEU A 81 -11.44 13.04 4.09
CA LEU A 81 -11.99 11.86 4.75
C LEU A 81 -10.93 11.20 5.63
N VAL A 82 -11.21 11.11 6.93
CA VAL A 82 -10.32 10.49 7.92
C VAL A 82 -10.88 9.11 8.28
N THR A 83 -10.15 8.06 7.94
CA THR A 83 -10.43 6.67 8.30
C THR A 83 -9.38 6.19 9.29
N HIS A 84 -9.57 5.02 9.90
CA HIS A 84 -8.56 4.41 10.77
C HIS A 84 -7.22 4.13 10.05
N GLN A 85 -7.23 4.06 8.72
CA GLN A 85 -6.02 3.85 7.89
C GLN A 85 -5.36 5.17 7.45
N THR A 86 -6.02 6.31 7.60
CA THR A 86 -5.51 7.62 7.16
C THR A 86 -5.31 8.63 8.28
N VAL A 87 -5.45 8.19 9.54
CA VAL A 87 -5.17 9.02 10.75
C VAL A 87 -3.71 9.44 10.75
N PRO A 88 -3.37 10.69 11.17
CA PRO A 88 -4.30 11.74 11.62
C PRO A 88 -4.77 12.68 10.48
N HIS A 89 -4.13 12.64 9.31
CA HIS A 89 -4.29 13.69 8.29
C HIS A 89 -5.48 13.48 7.36
N GLY A 90 -5.95 12.24 7.16
CA GLY A 90 -6.98 11.93 6.19
C GLY A 90 -6.49 12.00 4.73
N LYS A 91 -7.40 11.76 3.79
CA LYS A 91 -7.18 11.93 2.35
C LYS A 91 -8.28 12.80 1.74
N VAL A 92 -7.89 13.68 0.82
CA VAL A 92 -8.84 14.53 0.09
C VAL A 92 -9.59 13.67 -0.92
N VAL A 93 -10.92 13.81 -0.95
CA VAL A 93 -11.78 13.09 -1.89
C VAL A 93 -11.82 13.84 -3.23
N ASN A 94 -11.05 13.37 -4.19
CA ASN A 94 -10.95 13.97 -5.52
C ASN A 94 -11.95 13.38 -6.53
N ARG A 95 -12.56 12.25 -6.20
CA ARG A 95 -13.49 11.54 -7.08
C ARG A 95 -14.48 10.68 -6.30
N LEU A 96 -15.60 10.39 -6.93
CA LEU A 96 -16.66 9.59 -6.38
C LEU A 96 -16.94 8.38 -7.30
N TYR A 97 -17.61 7.39 -6.76
CA TYR A 97 -18.23 6.31 -7.50
C TYR A 97 -19.71 6.28 -7.16
N VAL A 98 -20.55 6.49 -8.17
CA VAL A 98 -22.01 6.36 -8.04
C VAL A 98 -22.41 4.97 -8.52
N GLU A 99 -23.02 4.20 -7.65
CA GLU A 99 -23.31 2.79 -7.84
C GLU A 99 -24.81 2.52 -7.66
N GLU A 100 -25.35 1.54 -8.38
CA GLU A 100 -26.70 1.07 -8.15
C GLU A 100 -26.83 0.41 -6.77
N GLY A 101 -27.93 0.67 -6.06
CA GLY A 101 -28.19 0.10 -4.75
C GLY A 101 -28.46 -1.41 -4.83
N SER A 102 -27.83 -2.18 -3.97
CA SER A 102 -28.04 -3.62 -3.84
C SER A 102 -28.92 -3.94 -2.64
N ALA A 103 -29.93 -4.79 -2.80
CA ALA A 103 -30.76 -5.27 -1.72
C ALA A 103 -30.03 -6.41 -0.97
N ILE A 104 -29.20 -6.06 -0.01
CA ILE A 104 -28.35 -6.99 0.74
C ILE A 104 -29.19 -7.85 1.68
N GLU A 105 -28.91 -9.16 1.73
CA GLU A 105 -29.45 -10.12 2.68
C GLU A 105 -28.37 -10.58 3.68
N ARG A 106 -27.16 -10.91 3.18
CA ARG A 106 -26.01 -11.35 4.00
C ARG A 106 -24.73 -10.75 3.45
N GLU A 107 -23.78 -10.49 4.35
CA GLU A 107 -22.46 -9.97 4.05
C GLU A 107 -21.38 -10.94 4.50
N PHE A 108 -20.30 -11.04 3.71
CA PHE A 108 -19.16 -11.92 3.92
C PHE A 108 -17.86 -11.20 3.60
N TYR A 109 -16.77 -11.73 4.10
CA TYR A 109 -15.43 -11.36 3.71
C TYR A 109 -14.83 -12.42 2.79
N LEU A 110 -14.14 -11.98 1.74
CA LEU A 110 -13.36 -12.83 0.84
C LEU A 110 -12.13 -12.07 0.36
N SER A 111 -10.94 -12.66 0.52
CA SER A 111 -9.74 -12.13 -0.10
C SER A 111 -8.90 -13.22 -0.73
N ALA A 112 -8.07 -12.81 -1.70
CA ALA A 112 -7.00 -13.60 -2.28
C ALA A 112 -5.69 -12.82 -2.15
N LEU A 113 -4.64 -13.47 -1.66
CA LEU A 113 -3.33 -12.86 -1.44
C LEU A 113 -2.21 -13.88 -1.67
N VAL A 114 -1.00 -13.38 -1.90
CA VAL A 114 0.18 -14.22 -2.01
C VAL A 114 0.66 -14.61 -0.61
N ASP A 115 0.53 -15.88 -0.28
CA ASP A 115 1.08 -16.44 0.96
C ASP A 115 2.56 -16.82 0.74
N ARG A 116 3.45 -16.05 1.34
CA ARG A 116 4.89 -16.24 1.22
C ARG A 116 5.39 -17.52 1.91
N ALA A 117 4.69 -17.98 2.94
CA ALA A 117 5.08 -19.20 3.66
C ALA A 117 4.90 -20.45 2.81
N THR A 118 3.84 -20.49 2.01
CA THR A 118 3.53 -21.62 1.13
C THR A 118 3.91 -21.37 -0.34
N SER A 119 4.27 -20.12 -0.70
CA SER A 119 4.53 -19.67 -2.09
C SER A 119 3.32 -19.92 -3.00
N ARG A 120 2.12 -19.69 -2.49
CA ARG A 120 0.85 -19.93 -3.19
C ARG A 120 -0.10 -18.75 -3.02
N VAL A 121 -1.08 -18.65 -3.90
CA VAL A 121 -2.23 -17.79 -3.63
C VAL A 121 -3.11 -18.45 -2.58
N ALA A 122 -3.36 -17.75 -1.49
CA ALA A 122 -4.28 -18.17 -0.45
C ALA A 122 -5.56 -17.35 -0.49
N PHE A 123 -6.68 -18.01 -0.23
CA PHE A 123 -7.96 -17.37 0.03
C PHE A 123 -8.22 -17.30 1.52
N VAL A 124 -8.72 -16.15 1.97
CA VAL A 124 -9.25 -15.94 3.31
C VAL A 124 -10.75 -15.67 3.19
N VAL A 125 -11.55 -16.42 3.93
CA VAL A 125 -13.01 -16.39 3.86
C VAL A 125 -13.58 -16.27 5.26
N SER A 126 -14.53 -15.36 5.48
CA SER A 126 -15.21 -15.20 6.77
C SER A 126 -16.68 -14.84 6.62
N THR A 127 -17.48 -15.22 7.61
CA THR A 127 -18.87 -14.78 7.76
C THR A 127 -19.01 -13.34 8.24
N GLU A 128 -17.92 -12.72 8.68
CA GLU A 128 -17.88 -11.34 9.19
C GLU A 128 -17.55 -10.35 8.06
N GLY A 129 -18.53 -10.08 7.19
CA GLY A 129 -18.41 -9.08 6.13
C GLY A 129 -18.59 -7.65 6.64
N GLY A 130 -17.99 -6.68 5.94
CA GLY A 130 -18.05 -5.26 6.32
C GLY A 130 -17.25 -4.89 7.57
N MET A 131 -16.52 -5.85 8.14
CA MET A 131 -15.65 -5.66 9.30
C MET A 131 -14.17 -5.64 8.91
N ASP A 132 -13.35 -5.11 9.81
CA ASP A 132 -11.89 -5.20 9.74
C ASP A 132 -11.48 -6.64 10.02
N ILE A 133 -10.85 -7.30 9.06
CA ILE A 133 -10.51 -8.72 9.13
C ILE A 133 -9.42 -9.01 10.16
N GLU A 134 -8.52 -8.06 10.42
CA GLU A 134 -7.49 -8.15 11.43
C GLU A 134 -8.12 -8.18 12.84
N GLU A 135 -9.18 -7.38 13.05
CA GLU A 135 -9.96 -7.41 14.28
C GLU A 135 -10.70 -8.75 14.45
N VAL A 136 -11.27 -9.28 13.38
CA VAL A 136 -11.90 -10.61 13.38
C VAL A 136 -10.86 -11.70 13.70
N ALA A 137 -9.68 -11.62 13.08
CA ALA A 137 -8.59 -12.58 13.35
C ALA A 137 -8.12 -12.55 14.80
N ARG A 138 -8.17 -11.39 15.45
CA ARG A 138 -7.77 -11.21 16.85
C ARG A 138 -8.84 -11.70 17.83
N THR A 139 -10.11 -11.45 17.52
CA THR A 139 -11.23 -11.68 18.46
C THR A 139 -11.98 -12.99 18.25
N THR A 140 -12.12 -13.43 17.01
CA THR A 140 -12.91 -14.61 16.62
C THR A 140 -12.25 -15.38 15.46
N PRO A 141 -11.00 -15.88 15.65
CA PRO A 141 -10.23 -16.53 14.58
C PRO A 141 -10.93 -17.78 14.02
N GLU A 142 -11.80 -18.43 14.76
CA GLU A 142 -12.59 -19.59 14.35
C GLU A 142 -13.59 -19.26 13.22
N LYS A 143 -13.91 -17.98 13.00
CA LYS A 143 -14.77 -17.52 11.91
C LYS A 143 -14.02 -17.33 10.61
N ILE A 144 -12.70 -17.51 10.60
CA ILE A 144 -11.84 -17.36 9.43
C ILE A 144 -11.42 -18.73 8.92
N LEU A 145 -11.65 -18.95 7.63
CA LEU A 145 -11.07 -20.07 6.89
C LEU A 145 -10.00 -19.55 5.95
N THR A 146 -8.78 -20.06 6.08
CA THR A 146 -7.71 -19.86 5.10
C THR A 146 -7.40 -21.15 4.38
N PHE A 147 -7.21 -21.08 3.06
CA PHE A 147 -6.73 -22.22 2.25
C PHE A 147 -5.95 -21.72 1.04
N SER A 148 -4.88 -22.43 0.72
CA SER A 148 -4.04 -22.15 -0.44
C SER A 148 -4.50 -22.93 -1.66
N VAL A 149 -4.23 -22.39 -2.85
CA VAL A 149 -4.47 -23.02 -4.14
C VAL A 149 -3.13 -23.48 -4.72
N ASP A 150 -3.06 -24.75 -5.11
CA ASP A 150 -1.88 -25.25 -5.79
C ASP A 150 -1.82 -24.68 -7.22
N PRO A 151 -0.74 -23.97 -7.60
CA PRO A 151 -0.64 -23.37 -8.93
C PRO A 151 -0.65 -24.38 -10.07
N ALA A 152 -0.27 -25.64 -9.83
CA ALA A 152 -0.32 -26.68 -10.85
C ALA A 152 -1.75 -27.14 -11.19
N THR A 153 -2.69 -27.01 -10.25
CA THR A 153 -4.09 -27.42 -10.46
C THR A 153 -5.06 -26.27 -10.60
N GLY A 154 -4.68 -25.09 -10.09
CA GLY A 154 -5.59 -23.95 -9.97
C GLY A 154 -6.74 -24.17 -9.01
N VAL A 155 -7.76 -23.33 -9.09
CA VAL A 155 -8.98 -23.47 -8.28
C VAL A 155 -9.78 -24.69 -8.75
N MET A 156 -9.97 -25.63 -7.83
CA MET A 156 -10.73 -26.86 -8.05
C MET A 156 -12.09 -26.82 -7.34
N PRO A 157 -13.09 -27.62 -7.76
CA PRO A 157 -14.43 -27.59 -7.18
C PRO A 157 -14.49 -27.74 -5.65
N HIS A 158 -13.52 -28.40 -5.04
CA HIS A 158 -13.47 -28.56 -3.58
C HIS A 158 -13.16 -27.24 -2.85
N HIS A 159 -12.41 -26.32 -3.45
CA HIS A 159 -12.14 -24.99 -2.89
C HIS A 159 -13.47 -24.21 -2.75
N GLY A 160 -14.28 -24.19 -3.82
CA GLY A 160 -15.61 -23.58 -3.79
C GLY A 160 -16.54 -24.19 -2.73
N ARG A 161 -16.54 -25.54 -2.61
CA ARG A 161 -17.34 -26.22 -1.58
C ARG A 161 -16.90 -25.89 -0.16
N ARG A 162 -15.58 -25.78 0.09
CA ARG A 162 -15.04 -25.38 1.40
C ARG A 162 -15.48 -23.97 1.77
N ALA A 163 -15.30 -23.00 0.86
CA ALA A 163 -15.74 -21.64 1.09
C ALA A 163 -17.25 -21.55 1.29
N ALA A 164 -18.05 -22.18 0.43
CA ALA A 164 -19.50 -22.19 0.53
C ALA A 164 -19.98 -22.78 1.87
N LYS A 165 -19.35 -23.87 2.35
CA LYS A 165 -19.67 -24.48 3.64
C LYS A 165 -19.47 -23.51 4.81
N VAL A 166 -18.35 -22.79 4.85
CA VAL A 166 -18.04 -21.82 5.92
C VAL A 166 -19.00 -20.64 5.86
N LEU A 167 -19.31 -20.14 4.66
CA LEU A 167 -20.24 -19.04 4.45
C LEU A 167 -21.73 -19.45 4.63
N GLY A 168 -22.00 -20.73 4.92
CA GLY A 168 -23.38 -21.25 5.03
C GLY A 168 -24.17 -21.10 3.72
N LEU A 169 -23.48 -21.21 2.58
CA LEU A 169 -24.09 -21.16 1.25
C LEU A 169 -24.42 -22.58 0.74
N SER A 170 -25.60 -22.74 0.14
CA SER A 170 -26.06 -24.01 -0.37
C SER A 170 -26.70 -23.85 -1.76
N GLY A 171 -26.96 -24.95 -2.44
CA GLY A 171 -27.64 -24.95 -3.73
C GLY A 171 -26.93 -24.12 -4.77
N ASP A 172 -27.62 -23.19 -5.36
CA ASP A 172 -27.10 -22.33 -6.45
C ASP A 172 -26.09 -21.29 -5.94
N LEU A 173 -26.26 -20.78 -4.72
CA LEU A 173 -25.29 -19.88 -4.10
C LEU A 173 -23.92 -20.54 -3.88
N ALA A 174 -23.88 -21.83 -3.56
CA ALA A 174 -22.63 -22.58 -3.45
C ALA A 174 -21.91 -22.71 -4.80
N LYS A 175 -22.66 -22.88 -5.90
CA LYS A 175 -22.09 -22.88 -7.27
C LYS A 175 -21.55 -21.49 -7.63
N GLN A 176 -22.30 -20.42 -7.32
CA GLN A 176 -21.86 -19.04 -7.54
C GLN A 176 -20.57 -18.74 -6.76
N ALA A 177 -20.47 -19.18 -5.50
CA ALA A 177 -19.24 -19.00 -4.71
C ALA A 177 -18.03 -19.69 -5.36
N GLY A 178 -18.20 -20.90 -5.86
CA GLY A 178 -17.15 -21.60 -6.60
C GLY A 178 -16.73 -20.87 -7.88
N ALA A 179 -17.69 -20.34 -8.63
CA ALA A 179 -17.43 -19.57 -9.84
C ALA A 179 -16.72 -18.24 -9.55
N VAL A 180 -17.13 -17.53 -8.49
CA VAL A 180 -16.48 -16.28 -8.05
C VAL A 180 -15.03 -16.55 -7.66
N LEU A 181 -14.76 -17.58 -6.84
CA LEU A 181 -13.39 -17.94 -6.45
C LEU A 181 -12.50 -18.23 -7.67
N ALA A 182 -13.00 -18.99 -8.64
CA ALA A 182 -12.23 -19.32 -9.85
C ALA A 182 -11.87 -18.06 -10.65
N LYS A 183 -12.83 -17.14 -10.85
CA LYS A 183 -12.62 -15.89 -11.57
C LYS A 183 -11.67 -14.93 -10.83
N LEU A 184 -11.77 -14.83 -9.50
CA LEU A 184 -10.86 -14.02 -8.70
C LEU A 184 -9.44 -14.56 -8.74
N TYR A 185 -9.27 -15.88 -8.72
CA TYR A 185 -7.96 -16.52 -8.89
C TYR A 185 -7.36 -16.24 -10.27
N GLU A 186 -8.16 -16.41 -11.32
CA GLU A 186 -7.76 -16.10 -12.70
C GLU A 186 -7.32 -14.63 -12.84
N ALA A 187 -8.13 -13.68 -12.33
CA ALA A 187 -7.79 -12.26 -12.33
C ALA A 187 -6.49 -11.97 -11.57
N SER A 188 -6.33 -12.60 -10.38
CA SER A 188 -5.15 -12.42 -9.54
C SER A 188 -3.87 -12.85 -10.25
N LEU A 189 -3.88 -13.98 -10.95
CA LEU A 189 -2.72 -14.48 -11.71
C LEU A 189 -2.49 -13.69 -13.00
N ALA A 190 -3.56 -13.39 -13.73
CA ALA A 190 -3.46 -12.72 -15.03
C ALA A 190 -2.96 -11.27 -14.92
N LYS A 191 -3.20 -10.61 -13.78
CA LYS A 191 -2.83 -9.21 -13.54
C LYS A 191 -1.76 -9.04 -12.46
N ASP A 192 -1.15 -10.12 -11.97
CA ASP A 192 -0.16 -10.10 -10.89
C ASP A 192 -0.64 -9.30 -9.66
N MET A 193 -1.83 -9.63 -9.18
CA MET A 193 -2.38 -8.99 -7.99
C MET A 193 -1.65 -9.50 -6.74
N SER A 194 -1.14 -8.60 -5.93
CA SER A 194 -0.55 -8.92 -4.62
C SER A 194 -1.62 -9.11 -3.55
N LEU A 195 -2.72 -8.38 -3.68
CA LEU A 195 -3.91 -8.44 -2.82
C LEU A 195 -5.16 -8.21 -3.67
N LEU A 196 -6.16 -9.03 -3.45
CA LEU A 196 -7.53 -8.82 -3.91
C LEU A 196 -8.45 -9.06 -2.73
N GLU A 197 -9.10 -8.00 -2.24
CA GLU A 197 -10.02 -8.06 -1.11
C GLU A 197 -11.41 -7.64 -1.55
N ILE A 198 -12.39 -8.45 -1.20
CA ILE A 198 -13.82 -8.20 -1.40
C ILE A 198 -14.46 -8.10 0.00
N ASN A 199 -14.81 -6.89 0.38
CA ASN A 199 -15.33 -6.63 1.72
C ASN A 199 -16.38 -5.49 1.72
N PRO A 200 -17.69 -5.84 1.60
CA PRO A 200 -18.24 -7.20 1.65
C PRO A 200 -18.44 -7.90 0.29
N LEU A 201 -18.37 -9.23 0.31
CA LEU A 201 -19.05 -10.09 -0.64
C LEU A 201 -20.49 -10.30 -0.14
N VAL A 202 -21.48 -10.06 -0.96
CA VAL A 202 -22.88 -10.07 -0.49
C VAL A 202 -23.76 -11.09 -1.19
N VAL A 203 -24.70 -11.67 -0.45
CA VAL A 203 -25.87 -12.33 -1.00
C VAL A 203 -26.99 -11.29 -1.05
N THR A 204 -27.56 -11.09 -2.23
CA THR A 204 -28.74 -10.21 -2.40
C THR A 204 -30.03 -10.95 -2.12
N LYS A 205 -31.12 -10.22 -1.81
CA LYS A 205 -32.47 -10.78 -1.67
C LYS A 205 -32.97 -11.50 -2.93
N ALA A 206 -32.36 -11.24 -4.09
CA ALA A 206 -32.63 -11.95 -5.33
C ALA A 206 -31.84 -13.26 -5.49
N GLY A 207 -31.06 -13.68 -4.47
CA GLY A 207 -30.27 -14.90 -4.51
C GLY A 207 -29.02 -14.81 -5.38
N GLN A 208 -28.45 -13.64 -5.54
CA GLN A 208 -27.21 -13.40 -6.29
C GLN A 208 -26.05 -13.17 -5.35
N LEU A 209 -24.89 -13.71 -5.68
CA LEU A 209 -23.63 -13.45 -4.97
C LEU A 209 -22.85 -12.36 -5.72
N ILE A 210 -22.62 -11.21 -5.08
CA ILE A 210 -22.04 -10.01 -5.71
C ILE A 210 -20.87 -9.49 -4.89
N CYS A 211 -19.77 -9.10 -5.55
CA CYS A 211 -18.64 -8.39 -4.96
C CYS A 211 -19.00 -6.89 -4.84
N LEU A 212 -19.41 -6.47 -3.64
CA LEU A 212 -20.00 -5.14 -3.42
C LEU A 212 -18.95 -4.05 -3.23
N ASP A 213 -17.81 -4.38 -2.62
CA ASP A 213 -16.64 -3.51 -2.54
C ASP A 213 -15.39 -4.32 -2.88
N ALA A 214 -14.42 -3.69 -3.52
CA ALA A 214 -13.20 -4.33 -3.96
C ALA A 214 -11.99 -3.42 -3.72
N LYS A 215 -10.97 -3.98 -3.06
CA LYS A 215 -9.65 -3.38 -2.90
C LYS A 215 -8.64 -4.28 -3.60
N VAL A 216 -7.90 -3.71 -4.54
CA VAL A 216 -6.91 -4.46 -5.34
C VAL A 216 -5.57 -3.74 -5.30
N GLY A 217 -4.54 -4.50 -4.99
CA GLY A 217 -3.14 -4.12 -5.11
C GLY A 217 -2.43 -5.03 -6.10
N PHE A 218 -1.49 -4.48 -6.84
CA PHE A 218 -0.68 -5.18 -7.84
C PHE A 218 0.78 -5.24 -7.40
N ASP A 219 1.50 -6.22 -7.89
CA ASP A 219 2.94 -6.30 -7.72
C ASP A 219 3.62 -5.24 -8.59
N ASP A 220 4.29 -4.27 -7.94
CA ASP A 220 4.99 -3.18 -8.66
C ASP A 220 6.08 -3.72 -9.59
N ASN A 221 6.70 -4.85 -9.24
CA ASN A 221 7.72 -5.49 -10.08
C ASN A 221 7.16 -6.10 -11.37
N ALA A 222 5.85 -6.29 -11.46
CA ALA A 222 5.18 -6.83 -12.64
C ALA A 222 4.55 -5.75 -13.55
N LEU A 223 4.48 -4.49 -13.12
CA LEU A 223 3.79 -3.41 -13.85
C LEU A 223 4.35 -3.17 -15.25
N TYR A 224 5.62 -3.48 -15.50
CA TYR A 224 6.22 -3.36 -16.84
C TYR A 224 5.51 -4.18 -17.92
N ARG A 225 4.82 -5.25 -17.53
CA ARG A 225 4.04 -6.12 -18.45
C ARG A 225 2.53 -5.83 -18.41
N HIS A 226 2.08 -4.87 -17.58
CA HIS A 226 0.68 -4.47 -17.42
C HIS A 226 0.52 -2.97 -17.62
N ALA A 227 0.70 -2.50 -18.86
CA ALA A 227 0.57 -1.08 -19.20
C ALA A 227 -0.84 -0.53 -18.93
N ASP A 228 -1.87 -1.35 -19.11
CA ASP A 228 -3.26 -1.04 -18.81
C ASP A 228 -3.48 -0.78 -17.31
N ILE A 229 -2.88 -1.60 -16.43
CA ILE A 229 -2.94 -1.42 -14.98
C ILE A 229 -2.10 -0.22 -14.56
N SER A 230 -0.89 -0.08 -15.11
CA SER A 230 -0.01 1.05 -14.81
C SER A 230 -0.66 2.41 -15.11
N ALA A 231 -1.50 2.49 -16.15
CA ALA A 231 -2.27 3.68 -16.51
C ALA A 231 -3.36 4.06 -15.50
N LEU A 232 -3.73 3.14 -14.58
CA LEU A 232 -4.72 3.39 -13.53
C LEU A 232 -4.12 4.05 -12.28
N ARG A 233 -2.80 4.22 -12.22
CA ARG A 233 -2.09 4.79 -11.08
C ARG A 233 -2.57 6.20 -10.77
N ASP A 234 -2.82 6.46 -9.49
CA ASP A 234 -3.19 7.77 -8.99
C ASP A 234 -2.11 8.29 -8.03
N LEU A 235 -1.24 9.17 -8.55
CA LEU A 235 -0.17 9.75 -7.76
C LEU A 235 -0.67 10.62 -6.58
N SER A 236 -1.89 11.15 -6.63
CA SER A 236 -2.45 11.93 -5.52
C SER A 236 -2.75 11.10 -4.27
N GLU A 237 -2.78 9.78 -4.41
CA GLU A 237 -2.99 8.83 -3.31
C GLU A 237 -1.69 8.27 -2.71
N GLU A 238 -0.55 8.48 -3.37
CA GLU A 238 0.75 8.01 -2.93
C GLU A 238 1.45 9.04 -2.01
N ASP A 239 2.51 8.63 -1.35
CA ASP A 239 3.37 9.53 -0.57
C ASP A 239 4.26 10.34 -1.53
N GLU A 240 4.33 11.67 -1.31
CA GLU A 240 5.10 12.57 -2.18
C GLU A 240 6.60 12.25 -2.19
N LYS A 241 7.15 11.74 -1.08
CA LYS A 241 8.56 11.36 -0.97
C LYS A 241 8.83 10.06 -1.72
N GLU A 242 7.88 9.10 -1.69
CA GLU A 242 7.96 7.85 -2.46
C GLU A 242 7.90 8.14 -3.96
N ILE A 243 7.02 9.06 -4.38
CA ILE A 243 6.96 9.54 -5.78
C ILE A 243 8.27 10.21 -6.18
N GLU A 244 8.82 11.10 -5.34
CA GLU A 244 10.06 11.79 -5.65
C GLU A 244 11.24 10.79 -5.74
N ALA A 245 11.30 9.82 -4.83
CA ALA A 245 12.32 8.78 -4.82
C ALA A 245 12.29 7.91 -6.09
N SER A 246 11.08 7.60 -6.58
CA SER A 246 10.91 6.79 -7.79
C SER A 246 11.51 7.43 -9.04
N LYS A 247 11.58 8.77 -9.12
CA LYS A 247 12.20 9.50 -10.25
C LYS A 247 13.70 9.25 -10.37
N TYR A 248 14.33 8.86 -9.26
CA TYR A 248 15.76 8.56 -9.17
C TYR A 248 16.05 7.06 -9.06
N ASP A 249 15.05 6.22 -9.26
CA ASP A 249 15.16 4.77 -9.10
C ASP A 249 15.71 4.40 -7.70
N LEU A 250 15.14 5.04 -6.68
CA LEU A 250 15.39 4.78 -5.26
C LEU A 250 14.20 4.03 -4.66
N ASN A 251 14.49 2.97 -3.89
CA ASN A 251 13.47 2.27 -3.11
C ASN A 251 13.29 3.00 -1.77
N TYR A 252 12.21 3.75 -1.64
CA TYR A 252 11.88 4.54 -0.45
C TYR A 252 10.51 4.14 0.10
N VAL A 253 10.42 4.02 1.42
CA VAL A 253 9.15 3.90 2.15
C VAL A 253 9.19 4.87 3.32
N ALA A 254 8.19 5.74 3.41
CA ALA A 254 8.03 6.67 4.52
C ALA A 254 7.59 5.93 5.80
N LEU A 255 8.19 6.27 6.95
CA LEU A 255 7.88 5.72 8.27
C LEU A 255 7.71 6.85 9.29
N GLU A 256 7.10 6.52 10.44
CA GLU A 256 6.85 7.47 11.53
C GLU A 256 7.99 7.49 12.54
N GLY A 257 9.17 7.96 12.17
CA GLY A 257 10.33 8.01 13.06
C GLY A 257 11.10 9.31 12.98
N THR A 258 12.27 9.32 13.61
CA THR A 258 13.11 10.53 13.74
C THR A 258 14.54 10.34 13.20
N ILE A 259 14.93 9.14 12.84
CA ILE A 259 16.24 8.85 12.24
C ILE A 259 16.05 8.53 10.76
N GLY A 260 16.54 9.40 9.89
CA GLY A 260 16.63 9.14 8.46
C GLY A 260 17.66 8.05 8.17
N CYS A 261 17.32 7.10 7.32
CA CYS A 261 18.18 5.97 6.94
C CYS A 261 18.53 6.04 5.45
N MET A 262 19.81 5.87 5.12
CA MET A 262 20.29 5.67 3.75
C MET A 262 21.22 4.45 3.72
N VAL A 263 20.84 3.42 2.99
CA VAL A 263 21.52 2.13 3.00
C VAL A 263 21.63 1.59 1.57
N ASN A 264 22.59 0.73 1.29
CA ASN A 264 22.63 -0.03 0.04
C ASN A 264 22.30 -1.51 0.29
N GLY A 265 21.17 -1.91 -0.22
CA GLY A 265 20.63 -3.25 -0.11
C GLY A 265 19.52 -3.38 0.96
N ALA A 266 18.39 -3.94 0.54
CA ALA A 266 17.18 -4.03 1.35
C ALA A 266 17.38 -4.78 2.67
N GLY A 267 18.17 -5.86 2.67
CA GLY A 267 18.46 -6.63 3.89
C GLY A 267 19.25 -5.81 4.92
N LEU A 268 20.24 -5.04 4.45
CA LEU A 268 21.02 -4.14 5.32
C LEU A 268 20.16 -2.98 5.83
N ALA A 269 19.24 -2.47 5.00
CA ALA A 269 18.29 -1.43 5.43
C ALA A 269 17.38 -1.93 6.54
N MET A 270 16.81 -3.14 6.41
CA MET A 270 15.99 -3.74 7.47
C MET A 270 16.79 -3.92 8.77
N ALA A 271 17.99 -4.49 8.69
CA ALA A 271 18.87 -4.65 9.87
C ALA A 271 19.22 -3.31 10.52
N THR A 272 19.43 -2.25 9.72
CA THR A 272 19.68 -0.89 10.22
C THR A 272 18.47 -0.34 10.97
N MET A 273 17.27 -0.55 10.45
CA MET A 273 16.04 -0.12 11.13
C MET A 273 15.80 -0.90 12.43
N ASP A 274 16.07 -2.19 12.43
CA ASP A 274 15.91 -3.04 13.63
C ASP A 274 16.84 -2.63 14.74
N ILE A 275 18.12 -2.37 14.45
CA ILE A 275 19.08 -1.95 15.48
C ILE A 275 18.77 -0.54 16.01
N ILE A 276 18.27 0.39 15.18
CA ILE A 276 17.78 1.68 15.65
C ILE A 276 16.66 1.50 16.67
N LYS A 277 15.73 0.60 16.41
CA LYS A 277 14.64 0.28 17.36
C LYS A 277 15.14 -0.38 18.62
N LEU A 278 16.13 -1.26 18.52
CA LEU A 278 16.76 -1.91 19.69
C LEU A 278 17.33 -0.89 20.66
N TYR A 279 17.88 0.22 20.16
CA TYR A 279 18.39 1.34 20.97
C TYR A 279 17.34 2.40 21.34
N GLY A 280 16.04 2.09 21.17
CA GLY A 280 14.93 2.90 21.67
C GLY A 280 14.53 4.09 20.78
N ALA A 281 15.10 4.21 19.58
CA ALA A 281 14.70 5.21 18.60
C ALA A 281 13.83 4.61 17.48
N SER A 282 13.38 5.43 16.53
CA SER A 282 12.55 4.97 15.42
C SER A 282 13.07 5.49 14.08
N PRO A 283 13.17 4.60 13.04
CA PRO A 283 13.53 5.02 11.69
C PRO A 283 12.41 5.85 11.05
N ALA A 284 12.79 6.93 10.37
CA ALA A 284 11.88 7.81 9.64
C ALA A 284 11.55 7.29 8.23
N ASN A 285 12.38 6.40 7.72
CA ASN A 285 12.20 5.82 6.39
C ASN A 285 12.98 4.51 6.24
N PHE A 286 12.52 3.68 5.31
CA PHE A 286 13.35 2.72 4.60
C PHE A 286 13.90 3.42 3.35
N LEU A 287 15.19 3.29 3.06
CA LEU A 287 15.77 3.74 1.79
C LEU A 287 16.93 2.87 1.39
N ASP A 288 16.79 2.24 0.23
CA ASP A 288 17.84 1.48 -0.44
C ASP A 288 18.27 2.21 -1.71
N VAL A 289 19.52 2.68 -1.73
CA VAL A 289 20.10 3.35 -2.90
C VAL A 289 20.58 2.39 -3.98
N GLY A 290 20.50 1.08 -3.72
CA GLY A 290 20.95 0.03 -4.63
C GLY A 290 22.46 -0.12 -4.74
N GLY A 291 22.89 -1.16 -5.44
CA GLY A 291 24.32 -1.49 -5.61
C GLY A 291 25.06 -0.61 -6.63
N GLY A 292 24.38 0.26 -7.35
CA GLY A 292 24.93 1.16 -8.38
C GLY A 292 24.69 2.64 -8.10
N ALA A 293 24.66 3.07 -6.83
CA ALA A 293 24.36 4.45 -6.47
C ALA A 293 25.39 5.43 -7.05
N THR A 294 24.89 6.42 -7.78
CA THR A 294 25.66 7.56 -8.29
C THR A 294 25.63 8.73 -7.31
N LYS A 295 26.46 9.75 -7.54
CA LYS A 295 26.45 10.99 -6.74
C LYS A 295 25.05 11.65 -6.78
N GLU A 296 24.38 11.60 -7.92
CA GLU A 296 23.04 12.18 -8.11
C GLU A 296 21.99 11.42 -7.27
N LYS A 297 22.03 10.07 -7.25
CA LYS A 297 21.15 9.26 -6.41
C LYS A 297 21.36 9.53 -4.93
N VAL A 298 22.61 9.64 -4.48
CA VAL A 298 22.96 9.98 -3.09
C VAL A 298 22.44 11.37 -2.72
N ALA A 299 22.64 12.37 -3.59
CA ALA A 299 22.14 13.73 -3.36
C ALA A 299 20.60 13.78 -3.29
N ALA A 300 19.92 13.07 -4.19
CA ALA A 300 18.45 12.95 -4.16
C ALA A 300 17.97 12.28 -2.87
N ALA A 301 18.63 11.20 -2.44
CA ALA A 301 18.32 10.52 -1.18
C ALA A 301 18.41 11.47 0.03
N PHE A 302 19.47 12.24 0.14
CA PHE A 302 19.61 13.25 1.21
C PHE A 302 18.53 14.31 1.15
N LYS A 303 18.19 14.83 -0.03
CA LYS A 303 17.11 15.83 -0.22
C LYS A 303 15.77 15.28 0.25
N ILE A 304 15.44 14.04 -0.13
CA ILE A 304 14.19 13.38 0.27
C ILE A 304 14.13 13.17 1.78
N ILE A 305 15.21 12.65 2.40
CA ILE A 305 15.27 12.44 3.83
C ILE A 305 15.15 13.76 4.60
N THR A 306 15.87 14.80 4.18
CA THR A 306 15.90 16.10 4.87
C THR A 306 14.64 16.93 4.64
N ALA A 307 13.83 16.61 3.65
CA ALA A 307 12.51 17.20 3.46
C ALA A 307 11.50 16.78 4.54
N ASP A 308 11.78 15.72 5.30
CA ASP A 308 10.96 15.31 6.42
C ASP A 308 11.27 16.15 7.67
N PRO A 309 10.35 16.97 8.17
CA PRO A 309 10.59 17.80 9.34
C PRO A 309 10.75 17.01 10.64
N ASN A 310 10.36 15.73 10.66
CA ASN A 310 10.50 14.85 11.83
C ASN A 310 11.91 14.29 11.96
N VAL A 311 12.72 14.33 10.90
CA VAL A 311 14.09 13.80 10.91
C VAL A 311 14.99 14.67 11.77
N LYS A 312 15.51 14.09 12.86
CA LYS A 312 16.41 14.71 13.82
C LYS A 312 17.88 14.31 13.64
N GLY A 313 18.14 13.25 12.89
CA GLY A 313 19.47 12.76 12.56
C GLY A 313 19.44 11.77 11.42
N ILE A 314 20.56 11.56 10.75
CA ILE A 314 20.66 10.64 9.61
C ILE A 314 21.74 9.60 9.87
N LEU A 315 21.39 8.33 9.63
CA LEU A 315 22.32 7.21 9.61
C LEU A 315 22.51 6.72 8.17
N VAL A 316 23.74 6.84 7.71
CA VAL A 316 24.18 6.23 6.44
C VAL A 316 24.94 4.95 6.76
N ASN A 317 24.47 3.83 6.24
CA ASN A 317 25.09 2.53 6.45
C ASN A 317 25.33 1.84 5.11
N ILE A 318 26.58 1.83 4.66
CA ILE A 318 26.99 1.31 3.36
C ILE A 318 27.92 0.12 3.54
N PHE A 319 27.58 -0.97 2.88
CA PHE A 319 28.47 -2.11 2.70
C PHE A 319 28.92 -2.17 1.23
N GLY A 320 30.19 -1.80 0.99
CA GLY A 320 30.77 -1.78 -0.35
C GLY A 320 31.20 -3.17 -0.82
N GLY A 321 30.39 -3.76 -1.65
CA GLY A 321 30.77 -4.93 -2.45
C GLY A 321 31.16 -4.48 -3.87
N ILE A 322 30.19 -4.49 -4.77
CA ILE A 322 30.30 -3.93 -6.13
C ILE A 322 30.45 -2.39 -6.04
N MET A 323 29.70 -1.78 -5.12
CA MET A 323 29.79 -0.33 -4.83
C MET A 323 31.06 -0.04 -4.03
N ARG A 324 31.77 1.03 -4.38
CA ARG A 324 33.03 1.45 -3.73
C ARG A 324 32.74 2.52 -2.70
N CYS A 325 33.30 2.36 -1.51
CA CYS A 325 33.12 3.31 -0.38
C CYS A 325 33.68 4.71 -0.67
N ASP A 326 34.73 4.83 -1.47
CA ASP A 326 35.30 6.13 -1.87
C ASP A 326 34.34 6.94 -2.72
N ILE A 327 33.67 6.31 -3.70
CA ILE A 327 32.68 6.98 -4.57
C ILE A 327 31.47 7.45 -3.74
N ILE A 328 31.00 6.60 -2.82
CA ILE A 328 29.91 6.96 -1.90
C ILE A 328 30.29 8.09 -0.97
N ALA A 329 31.52 8.05 -0.40
CA ALA A 329 32.00 9.10 0.48
C ALA A 329 32.04 10.46 -0.25
N GLU A 330 32.54 10.50 -1.51
CA GLU A 330 32.48 11.71 -2.33
C GLU A 330 31.04 12.17 -2.58
N GLY A 331 30.12 11.25 -2.87
CA GLY A 331 28.69 11.55 -3.05
C GLY A 331 28.06 12.12 -1.77
N ILE A 332 28.33 11.52 -0.60
CA ILE A 332 27.86 12.02 0.69
C ILE A 332 28.40 13.44 0.95
N VAL A 333 29.70 13.66 0.78
CA VAL A 333 30.32 14.98 1.01
C VAL A 333 29.72 16.03 0.08
N ALA A 334 29.51 15.71 -1.18
CA ALA A 334 28.89 16.62 -2.15
C ALA A 334 27.44 16.94 -1.78
N ALA A 335 26.66 15.91 -1.47
CA ALA A 335 25.24 16.04 -1.11
C ALA A 335 25.05 16.85 0.19
N VAL A 336 25.84 16.57 1.24
CA VAL A 336 25.77 17.29 2.52
C VAL A 336 26.08 18.77 2.35
N LYS A 337 27.07 19.11 1.48
CA LYS A 337 27.38 20.50 1.14
C LYS A 337 26.27 21.18 0.36
N GLU A 338 25.68 20.50 -0.62
CA GLU A 338 24.62 21.03 -1.47
C GLU A 338 23.33 21.29 -0.66
N VAL A 339 22.95 20.33 0.20
CA VAL A 339 21.73 20.40 1.01
C VAL A 339 21.90 21.35 2.22
N GLY A 340 23.15 21.60 2.66
CA GLY A 340 23.41 22.39 3.86
C GLY A 340 22.88 21.70 5.12
N LEU A 341 23.22 20.42 5.30
CA LEU A 341 22.69 19.55 6.35
C LEU A 341 22.86 20.18 7.75
N LYS A 342 21.75 20.24 8.50
CA LYS A 342 21.71 20.84 9.85
C LYS A 342 21.57 19.82 10.97
N VAL A 343 21.22 18.56 10.62
CA VAL A 343 21.06 17.48 11.60
C VAL A 343 22.32 16.63 11.71
N PRO A 344 22.56 15.95 12.84
CA PRO A 344 23.67 15.02 12.99
C PRO A 344 23.69 13.96 11.90
N LEU A 345 24.87 13.65 11.38
CA LEU A 345 25.10 12.61 10.40
C LEU A 345 26.10 11.59 10.94
N VAL A 346 25.67 10.35 11.02
CA VAL A 346 26.54 9.20 11.33
C VAL A 346 26.71 8.38 10.07
N VAL A 347 27.95 8.02 9.74
CA VAL A 347 28.29 7.25 8.55
C VAL A 347 29.09 6.01 8.92
N ARG A 348 28.57 4.85 8.59
CA ARG A 348 29.29 3.60 8.61
C ARG A 348 29.57 3.15 7.19
N LEU A 349 30.86 2.95 6.90
CA LEU A 349 31.35 2.40 5.64
C LEU A 349 32.10 1.10 5.91
N GLU A 350 31.84 0.08 5.10
CA GLU A 350 32.51 -1.23 5.16
C GLU A 350 32.71 -1.77 3.73
N GLY A 351 33.76 -2.56 3.51
CA GLY A 351 34.03 -3.23 2.24
C GLY A 351 35.04 -2.52 1.33
N THR A 352 34.82 -2.54 0.02
CA THR A 352 35.80 -2.08 -0.98
C THR A 352 36.14 -0.60 -0.82
N ASN A 353 37.45 -0.29 -0.67
CA ASN A 353 38.00 1.06 -0.50
C ASN A 353 37.53 1.79 0.78
N VAL A 354 37.24 1.04 1.85
CA VAL A 354 36.72 1.62 3.10
C VAL A 354 37.64 2.65 3.71
N ASP A 355 38.95 2.40 3.76
CA ASP A 355 39.94 3.34 4.34
C ASP A 355 40.00 4.66 3.57
N LEU A 356 39.93 4.58 2.22
CA LEU A 356 39.89 5.76 1.37
C LEU A 356 38.56 6.54 1.59
N GLY A 357 37.43 5.84 1.66
CA GLY A 357 36.14 6.45 1.97
C GLY A 357 36.12 7.15 3.33
N LYS A 358 36.59 6.49 4.40
CA LYS A 358 36.74 7.10 5.74
C LYS A 358 37.66 8.34 5.69
N SER A 359 38.75 8.27 4.94
CA SER A 359 39.68 9.42 4.79
C SER A 359 39.01 10.61 4.07
N ILE A 360 38.21 10.37 3.05
CA ILE A 360 37.45 11.41 2.31
C ILE A 360 36.45 12.10 3.26
N ILE A 361 35.70 11.34 4.04
CA ILE A 361 34.76 11.88 5.04
C ILE A 361 35.52 12.73 6.09
N ALA A 362 36.60 12.20 6.66
CA ALA A 362 37.36 12.89 7.70
C ALA A 362 38.00 14.22 7.20
N LYS A 363 38.45 14.25 5.95
CA LYS A 363 39.06 15.46 5.32
C LYS A 363 38.03 16.45 4.79
N SER A 364 36.74 16.12 4.77
CA SER A 364 35.68 16.95 4.18
C SER A 364 35.44 18.27 4.94
N GLY A 365 35.84 18.36 6.20
CA GLY A 365 35.53 19.48 7.10
C GLY A 365 34.06 19.54 7.54
N LEU A 366 33.26 18.51 7.25
CA LEU A 366 31.86 18.38 7.65
C LEU A 366 31.76 17.76 9.04
N ASN A 367 30.70 18.11 9.76
CA ASN A 367 30.40 17.48 11.07
C ASN A 367 29.73 16.11 10.84
N VAL A 368 30.57 15.14 10.46
CA VAL A 368 30.15 13.75 10.22
C VAL A 368 30.83 12.85 11.22
N VAL A 369 30.04 12.03 11.89
CA VAL A 369 30.54 11.04 12.85
C VAL A 369 30.75 9.71 12.14
N SER A 370 31.96 9.21 12.08
CA SER A 370 32.25 7.87 11.55
C SER A 370 31.91 6.80 12.58
N ALA A 371 31.38 5.68 12.11
CA ALA A 371 31.15 4.50 12.93
C ALA A 371 31.92 3.28 12.37
N ASP A 372 32.32 2.40 13.28
CA ASP A 372 33.12 1.24 12.94
C ASP A 372 32.30 0.02 12.56
N ASP A 373 31.19 -0.20 13.23
CA ASP A 373 30.24 -1.26 12.93
C ASP A 373 28.78 -0.78 13.03
N LEU A 374 27.84 -1.67 12.83
CA LEU A 374 26.41 -1.32 12.82
C LEU A 374 25.90 -0.96 14.23
N ASP A 375 26.42 -1.63 15.25
CA ASP A 375 26.07 -1.38 16.66
C ASP A 375 26.57 0.01 17.11
N ASP A 376 27.83 0.33 16.86
CA ASP A 376 28.46 1.64 17.11
C ASP A 376 27.71 2.75 16.35
N ALA A 377 27.31 2.49 15.11
CA ALA A 377 26.55 3.44 14.31
C ALA A 377 25.18 3.78 14.93
N ALA A 378 24.45 2.76 15.38
CA ALA A 378 23.17 2.94 16.04
C ALA A 378 23.29 3.69 17.37
N GLN A 379 24.25 3.33 18.21
CA GLN A 379 24.50 4.03 19.46
C GLN A 379 24.85 5.50 19.23
N LYS A 380 25.74 5.79 18.27
CA LYS A 380 26.16 7.16 17.95
C LYS A 380 25.01 8.03 17.45
N ILE A 381 24.17 7.51 16.54
CA ILE A 381 23.05 8.31 16.02
C ILE A 381 21.97 8.54 17.08
N VAL A 382 21.63 7.52 17.87
CA VAL A 382 20.62 7.64 18.95
C VAL A 382 21.09 8.65 20.02
N LYS A 383 22.36 8.59 20.41
CA LYS A 383 22.95 9.57 21.31
C LYS A 383 22.97 10.99 20.72
N ALA A 384 23.27 11.13 19.43
CA ALA A 384 23.36 12.43 18.77
C ALA A 384 22.01 13.15 18.68
N ILE A 385 20.89 12.42 18.63
CA ILE A 385 19.54 13.00 18.61
C ILE A 385 18.92 13.17 20.01
N GLY A 386 19.64 12.81 21.08
CA GLY A 386 19.21 13.00 22.46
C GLY A 386 18.14 12.02 22.96
N VAL A 387 18.04 10.86 22.37
CA VAL A 387 17.27 9.71 22.87
C VAL A 387 18.25 8.82 23.64
N ALA A 388 18.52 9.14 24.86
CA ALA A 388 19.38 8.35 25.78
C ALA A 388 18.77 8.38 27.18
#